data_ee78e9f4938a5abb6bce64f68e97f4a5
#
_entry.id   ee78e9f4938a5abb6bce64f68e97f4a5
#
_cell.length_a   1.000
_cell.length_b   1.000
_cell.length_c   1.000
_cell.angle_alpha   90.00
_cell.angle_beta   90.00
_cell.angle_gamma   90.00
#
_symmetry.space_group_name_H-M   'P 1'
#
loop_
_entity.id
_entity.type
_entity.pdbx_description
1 polymer ?
#
loop_
_entity_poly.entity_id
_entity_poly.type
_entity_poly.pdbx_seq_one_letter_code
_entity_poly.pdbx_strand_id
1 'polypeptide(L)'
;LSKAYFGGLGSPIGGIRLEEVARDAIAFHNEGFAAEAGGLLPNKGLYSFRKDGEKHAWNPETISTLQLATRLGSYKKFKEYTHLVDEKEKPIFLRDFLKFRRNPISIEQVEPVESILRRFVTGAMSFGSISKEAHEAIAIAMNRIHGRSNTGEGGEDAARFQPLPDGN
;
A
#
# COMPACT_ATOMS: atom_id res chain seq x y z
N LEU A 1 -15.94 -10.63 32.50
CA LEU A 1 -15.60 -11.45 31.31
C LEU A 1 -14.14 -11.25 30.93
N SER A 2 -13.70 -10.01 30.60
CA SER A 2 -12.34 -9.72 30.15
C SER A 2 -11.29 -10.25 31.13
N LYS A 3 -11.39 -9.90 32.41
CA LYS A 3 -10.46 -10.35 33.44
C LYS A 3 -10.49 -11.88 33.69
N ALA A 4 -11.66 -12.51 33.54
CA ALA A 4 -11.82 -13.94 33.79
C ALA A 4 -11.30 -14.80 32.65
N TYR A 5 -11.46 -14.37 31.39
CA TYR A 5 -11.13 -15.17 30.21
C TYR A 5 -9.87 -14.70 29.48
N PHE A 6 -9.48 -13.44 29.62
CA PHE A 6 -8.35 -12.83 28.90
C PHE A 6 -7.28 -12.22 29.81
N GLY A 7 -7.48 -12.24 31.14
CA GLY A 7 -6.59 -11.59 32.09
C GLY A 7 -5.18 -12.16 32.19
N GLY A 8 -4.96 -13.38 31.69
CA GLY A 8 -3.65 -14.02 31.61
C GLY A 8 -2.97 -13.94 30.25
N LEU A 9 -3.64 -13.36 29.24
CA LEU A 9 -3.10 -13.23 27.90
C LEU A 9 -2.27 -11.95 27.80
N GLY A 10 -0.96 -12.10 27.75
CA GLY A 10 -0.03 -11.01 27.48
C GLY A 10 0.11 -10.76 25.98
N SER A 11 0.18 -9.49 25.58
CA SER A 11 0.58 -9.13 24.23
C SER A 11 1.95 -8.46 24.28
N PRO A 12 2.96 -8.96 23.54
CA PRO A 12 4.30 -8.36 23.51
C PRO A 12 4.32 -6.93 22.96
N ILE A 13 3.31 -6.56 22.20
CA ILE A 13 3.19 -5.24 21.54
C ILE A 13 2.10 -4.36 22.17
N GLY A 14 1.49 -4.79 23.27
CA GLY A 14 0.26 -4.20 23.77
C GLY A 14 -0.96 -4.72 23.03
N GLY A 15 -2.13 -4.20 23.36
CA GLY A 15 -3.36 -4.63 22.71
C GLY A 15 -4.57 -3.85 23.20
N ILE A 16 -5.66 -3.94 22.44
CA ILE A 16 -6.94 -3.35 22.79
C ILE A 16 -7.65 -4.28 23.78
N ARG A 17 -8.15 -3.72 24.87
CA ARG A 17 -8.93 -4.44 25.86
C ARG A 17 -10.38 -4.57 25.42
N LEU A 18 -11.10 -5.54 25.98
CA LEU A 18 -12.50 -5.76 25.66
C LEU A 18 -13.39 -4.54 25.98
N GLU A 19 -13.03 -3.78 27.01
CA GLU A 19 -13.69 -2.54 27.39
C GLU A 19 -13.52 -1.43 26.33
N GLU A 20 -12.40 -1.40 25.63
CA GLU A 20 -12.14 -0.47 24.53
C GLU A 20 -12.96 -0.84 23.30
N VAL A 21 -13.00 -2.13 22.94
CA VAL A 21 -13.88 -2.63 21.89
C VAL A 21 -15.36 -2.32 22.17
N ALA A 22 -15.78 -2.50 23.43
CA ALA A 22 -17.17 -2.18 23.84
C ALA A 22 -17.46 -0.68 23.73
N ARG A 23 -16.52 0.19 24.12
CA ARG A 23 -16.66 1.65 23.95
C ARG A 23 -16.80 2.05 22.50
N ASP A 24 -15.96 1.50 21.63
CA ASP A 24 -16.01 1.77 20.19
C ASP A 24 -17.36 1.31 19.59
N ALA A 25 -17.82 0.14 19.96
CA ALA A 25 -19.14 -0.37 19.51
C ALA A 25 -20.29 0.53 19.96
N ILE A 26 -20.26 1.00 21.20
CA ILE A 26 -21.26 1.94 21.74
C ILE A 26 -21.15 3.31 21.04
N ALA A 27 -19.94 3.78 20.76
CA ALA A 27 -19.75 5.03 20.04
C ALA A 27 -20.33 4.97 18.61
N PHE A 28 -20.08 3.90 17.89
CA PHE A 28 -20.67 3.68 16.57
C PHE A 28 -22.20 3.53 16.61
N HIS A 29 -22.72 2.83 17.61
CA HIS A 29 -24.15 2.74 17.83
C HIS A 29 -24.77 4.12 18.06
N ASN A 30 -24.22 4.89 18.97
CA ASN A 30 -24.71 6.23 19.27
C ASN A 30 -24.63 7.16 18.05
N GLU A 31 -23.56 7.06 17.26
CA GLU A 31 -23.41 7.82 16.00
C GLU A 31 -24.49 7.44 14.98
N GLY A 32 -24.78 6.13 14.87
CA GLY A 32 -25.79 5.62 13.91
C GLY A 32 -27.24 5.88 14.29
N PHE A 33 -27.51 6.00 15.59
CA PHE A 33 -28.86 6.16 16.14
C PHE A 33 -29.09 7.49 16.87
N ALA A 34 -28.21 8.47 16.71
CA ALA A 34 -28.39 9.80 17.27
C ALA A 34 -29.71 10.43 16.75
N ALA A 35 -30.52 10.94 17.65
CA ALA A 35 -31.85 11.48 17.34
C ALA A 35 -31.84 12.65 16.34
N GLU A 36 -30.71 13.34 16.20
CA GLU A 36 -30.50 14.44 15.25
C GLU A 36 -29.97 13.98 13.89
N ALA A 37 -29.71 12.69 13.71
CA ALA A 37 -29.15 12.13 12.50
C ALA A 37 -30.19 11.92 11.38
N GLY A 38 -30.94 12.97 11.05
CA GLY A 38 -31.67 13.04 9.78
C GLY A 38 -30.74 13.14 8.56
N GLY A 39 -29.45 12.89 8.74
CA GLY A 39 -28.40 13.03 7.75
C GLY A 39 -27.65 11.73 7.46
N LEU A 40 -26.81 11.81 6.43
CA LEU A 40 -25.88 10.73 6.08
C LEU A 40 -24.85 10.54 7.20
N LEU A 41 -24.47 9.30 7.47
CA LEU A 41 -23.34 8.99 8.36
C LEU A 41 -22.06 9.68 7.86
N PRO A 42 -21.21 10.20 8.74
CA PRO A 42 -19.97 10.87 8.35
C PRO A 42 -19.05 9.90 7.63
N ASN A 43 -18.56 10.33 6.48
CA ASN A 43 -17.54 9.56 5.74
C ASN A 43 -16.16 9.87 6.31
N LYS A 44 -15.67 8.99 7.19
CA LYS A 44 -14.35 9.12 7.85
C LYS A 44 -13.17 8.86 6.91
N GLY A 45 -13.43 8.52 5.64
CA GLY A 45 -12.36 8.25 4.68
C GLY A 45 -11.60 6.94 4.92
N LEU A 46 -12.23 5.94 5.52
CA LEU A 46 -11.59 4.67 5.86
C LEU A 46 -11.13 3.90 4.62
N TYR A 47 -11.96 3.81 3.59
CA TYR A 47 -11.70 3.06 2.36
C TYR A 47 -11.15 3.90 1.21
N SER A 48 -11.34 5.20 1.27
CA SER A 48 -10.83 6.13 0.27
C SER A 48 -10.45 7.45 0.91
N PHE A 49 -9.42 8.10 0.38
CA PHE A 49 -8.94 9.37 0.88
C PHE A 49 -10.06 10.41 0.97
N ARG A 50 -10.13 11.09 2.13
CA ARG A 50 -10.91 12.30 2.38
C ARG A 50 -10.02 13.32 3.07
N LYS A 51 -10.16 14.60 2.71
CA LYS A 51 -9.28 15.67 3.21
C LYS A 51 -9.20 15.71 4.74
N ASP A 52 -10.33 15.53 5.41
CA ASP A 52 -10.46 15.60 6.87
C ASP A 52 -10.71 14.22 7.50
N GLY A 53 -10.43 13.14 6.76
CA GLY A 53 -10.62 11.76 7.19
C GLY A 53 -9.34 11.08 7.61
N GLU A 54 -9.36 9.75 7.58
CA GLU A 54 -8.22 8.89 7.90
C GLU A 54 -6.99 9.19 7.04
N LYS A 55 -5.81 9.02 7.63
CA LYS A 55 -4.54 9.18 6.94
C LYS A 55 -4.29 7.99 6.01
N HIS A 56 -4.04 8.28 4.74
CA HIS A 56 -3.66 7.29 3.73
C HIS A 56 -2.22 7.53 3.25
N ALA A 57 -1.44 6.45 3.13
CA ALA A 57 -0.10 6.53 2.55
C ALA A 57 -0.17 6.90 1.06
N TRP A 58 -1.17 6.34 0.37
CA TRP A 58 -1.52 6.71 -1.00
C TRP A 58 -2.61 7.77 -0.97
N ASN A 59 -2.22 8.99 -1.16
CA ASN A 59 -3.08 10.18 -1.18
C ASN A 59 -2.80 11.00 -2.45
N PRO A 60 -3.62 11.99 -2.78
CA PRO A 60 -3.43 12.79 -4.00
C PRO A 60 -2.04 13.38 -4.16
N GLU A 61 -1.40 13.82 -3.07
CA GLU A 61 -0.08 14.45 -3.11
C GLU A 61 1.02 13.42 -3.41
N THR A 62 1.05 12.29 -2.71
CA THR A 62 2.05 11.23 -2.95
C THR A 62 1.92 10.64 -4.35
N ILE A 63 0.68 10.41 -4.81
CA ILE A 63 0.42 9.86 -6.15
C ILE A 63 0.84 10.85 -7.24
N SER A 64 0.41 12.11 -7.14
CA SER A 64 0.74 13.12 -8.15
C SER A 64 2.24 13.40 -8.22
N THR A 65 2.92 13.46 -7.08
CA THR A 65 4.36 13.69 -7.03
C THR A 65 5.14 12.55 -7.66
N LEU A 66 4.74 11.29 -7.38
CA LEU A 66 5.34 10.12 -8.02
C LEU A 66 5.10 10.10 -9.53
N GLN A 67 3.88 10.39 -9.98
CA GLN A 67 3.54 10.47 -11.39
C GLN A 67 4.36 11.55 -12.12
N LEU A 68 4.52 12.72 -11.51
CA LEU A 68 5.36 13.79 -12.07
C LEU A 68 6.83 13.39 -12.12
N ALA A 69 7.35 12.74 -11.08
CA ALA A 69 8.72 12.26 -11.05
C ALA A 69 9.01 11.31 -12.21
N THR A 70 8.10 10.35 -12.46
CA THR A 70 8.25 9.36 -13.54
C THR A 70 8.05 9.96 -14.92
N ARG A 71 7.00 10.75 -15.13
CA ARG A 71 6.71 11.36 -16.44
C ARG A 71 7.77 12.33 -16.92
N LEU A 72 8.36 13.08 -15.99
CA LEU A 72 9.40 14.08 -16.30
C LEU A 72 10.82 13.52 -16.19
N GLY A 73 11.00 12.27 -15.75
CA GLY A 73 12.30 11.72 -15.43
C GLY A 73 13.06 12.56 -14.39
N SER A 74 12.32 13.20 -13.46
CA SER A 74 12.89 14.21 -12.55
C SER A 74 13.31 13.59 -11.23
N TYR A 75 14.62 13.46 -11.02
CA TYR A 75 15.17 13.03 -9.74
C TYR A 75 14.79 13.97 -8.58
N LYS A 76 14.70 15.29 -8.84
CA LYS A 76 14.24 16.25 -7.85
C LYS A 76 12.82 15.91 -7.36
N LYS A 77 11.88 15.64 -8.29
CA LYS A 77 10.52 15.23 -7.94
C LYS A 77 10.47 13.88 -7.24
N PHE A 78 11.35 12.96 -7.61
CA PHE A 78 11.47 11.70 -6.88
C PHE A 78 11.94 11.92 -5.44
N LYS A 79 12.86 12.83 -5.18
CA LYS A 79 13.29 13.18 -3.81
C LYS A 79 12.17 13.85 -3.01
N GLU A 80 11.35 14.69 -3.61
CA GLU A 80 10.14 15.23 -2.97
C GLU A 80 9.18 14.08 -2.57
N TYR A 81 8.95 13.12 -3.46
CA TYR A 81 8.15 11.93 -3.17
C TYR A 81 8.73 11.10 -2.01
N THR A 82 10.03 10.83 -2.00
CA THR A 82 10.67 10.08 -0.91
C THR A 82 10.52 10.79 0.44
N HIS A 83 10.64 12.12 0.45
CA HIS A 83 10.40 12.92 1.66
C HIS A 83 8.97 12.74 2.18
N LEU A 84 7.96 12.83 1.31
CA LEU A 84 6.56 12.61 1.67
C LEU A 84 6.27 11.21 2.21
N VAL A 85 7.01 10.20 1.76
CA VAL A 85 6.79 8.80 2.15
C VAL A 85 7.60 8.40 3.37
N ASP A 86 8.87 8.83 3.46
CA ASP A 86 9.80 8.36 4.47
C ASP A 86 9.89 9.27 5.71
N GLU A 87 9.65 10.58 5.54
CA GLU A 87 9.79 11.59 6.61
C GLU A 87 8.43 12.06 7.14
N LYS A 88 7.53 11.12 7.41
CA LYS A 88 6.19 11.41 7.92
C LYS A 88 6.24 11.88 9.37
N GLU A 89 5.47 12.91 9.68
CA GLU A 89 5.25 13.35 11.07
C GLU A 89 4.59 12.27 11.95
N LYS A 90 3.73 11.45 11.34
CA LYS A 90 3.01 10.36 12.03
C LYS A 90 3.15 9.07 11.25
N PRO A 91 3.55 7.97 11.90
CA PRO A 91 3.64 6.66 11.28
C PRO A 91 2.25 6.19 10.83
N ILE A 92 2.20 5.53 9.67
CA ILE A 92 1.00 4.89 9.11
C ILE A 92 1.16 3.37 9.15
N PHE A 93 2.35 2.87 8.89
CA PHE A 93 2.68 1.45 8.90
C PHE A 93 3.64 1.09 10.03
N LEU A 94 3.65 -0.16 10.44
CA LEU A 94 4.61 -0.65 11.44
C LEU A 94 6.07 -0.40 11.03
N ARG A 95 6.37 -0.46 9.75
CA ARG A 95 7.72 -0.16 9.22
C ARG A 95 8.17 1.28 9.49
N ASP A 96 7.23 2.22 9.63
CA ASP A 96 7.54 3.63 9.86
C ASP A 96 8.15 3.88 11.27
N PHE A 97 8.01 2.91 12.19
CA PHE A 97 8.69 2.92 13.48
C PHE A 97 10.13 2.39 13.43
N LEU A 98 10.52 1.76 12.32
CA LEU A 98 11.85 1.20 12.16
C LEU A 98 12.81 2.24 11.56
N LYS A 99 14.04 2.23 12.01
CA LYS A 99 15.12 3.08 11.47
C LYS A 99 16.25 2.21 10.97
N PHE A 100 16.78 2.55 9.80
CA PHE A 100 17.98 1.90 9.29
C PHE A 100 19.17 2.20 10.19
N ARG A 101 19.89 1.14 10.57
CA ARG A 101 21.23 1.29 11.15
C ARG A 101 22.17 1.71 10.04
N ARG A 102 22.82 2.87 10.19
CA ARG A 102 23.83 3.32 9.24
C ARG A 102 25.04 2.39 9.29
N ASN A 103 25.30 1.74 8.18
CA ASN A 103 26.47 0.90 7.96
C ASN A 103 26.87 1.06 6.48
N PRO A 104 27.48 2.19 6.08
CA PRO A 104 27.83 2.44 4.69
C PRO A 104 28.87 1.44 4.22
N ILE A 105 28.69 0.96 3.00
CA ILE A 105 29.63 0.10 2.27
C ILE A 105 30.04 0.81 0.99
N SER A 106 31.12 0.33 0.34
CA SER A 106 31.53 0.90 -0.94
C SER A 106 30.50 0.58 -2.02
N ILE A 107 30.40 1.43 -3.04
CA ILE A 107 29.39 1.29 -4.10
C ILE A 107 29.57 -0.02 -4.89
N GLU A 108 30.79 -0.52 -5.01
CA GLU A 108 31.10 -1.77 -5.69
C GLU A 108 30.57 -3.01 -4.94
N GLN A 109 30.28 -2.86 -3.66
CA GLN A 109 29.69 -3.90 -2.81
C GLN A 109 28.16 -3.84 -2.80
N VAL A 110 27.57 -2.79 -3.35
CA VAL A 110 26.12 -2.66 -3.45
C VAL A 110 25.61 -3.55 -4.58
N GLU A 111 24.56 -4.30 -4.32
CA GLU A 111 23.92 -5.16 -5.31
C GLU A 111 23.45 -4.35 -6.52
N PRO A 112 23.74 -4.77 -7.76
CA PRO A 112 23.26 -4.10 -8.97
C PRO A 112 21.73 -4.05 -9.05
N VAL A 113 21.21 -2.96 -9.62
CA VAL A 113 19.76 -2.75 -9.77
C VAL A 113 19.09 -3.89 -10.52
N GLU A 114 19.72 -4.42 -11.57
CA GLU A 114 19.21 -5.53 -12.37
C GLU A 114 19.02 -6.82 -11.54
N SER A 115 19.92 -7.06 -10.59
CA SER A 115 19.79 -8.20 -9.66
C SER A 115 18.65 -7.99 -8.67
N ILE A 116 18.47 -6.76 -8.19
CA ILE A 116 17.38 -6.38 -7.29
C ILE A 116 16.03 -6.57 -8.00
N LEU A 117 15.89 -6.06 -9.23
CA LEU A 117 14.65 -6.08 -9.99
C LEU A 117 14.12 -7.49 -10.26
N ARG A 118 15.00 -8.48 -10.41
CA ARG A 118 14.60 -9.91 -10.60
C ARG A 118 13.78 -10.48 -9.43
N ARG A 119 13.84 -9.86 -8.26
CA ARG A 119 13.07 -10.26 -7.08
C ARG A 119 11.75 -9.52 -6.93
N PHE A 120 11.50 -8.52 -7.76
CA PHE A 120 10.25 -7.79 -7.73
C PHE A 120 9.16 -8.58 -8.45
N VAL A 121 7.99 -8.58 -7.85
CA VAL A 121 6.77 -9.19 -8.39
C VAL A 121 5.61 -8.23 -8.15
N THR A 122 4.68 -8.17 -9.10
CA THR A 122 3.45 -7.39 -8.93
C THR A 122 2.53 -8.03 -7.90
N GLY A 123 1.60 -7.24 -7.35
CA GLY A 123 0.44 -7.81 -6.69
C GLY A 123 -0.33 -8.73 -7.64
N ALA A 124 -1.02 -9.74 -7.09
CA ALA A 124 -1.86 -10.62 -7.87
C ALA A 124 -3.07 -9.85 -8.43
N MET A 125 -3.16 -9.77 -9.75
CA MET A 125 -4.26 -9.12 -10.47
C MET A 125 -4.76 -10.07 -11.55
N SER A 126 -5.95 -10.65 -11.34
CA SER A 126 -6.54 -11.59 -12.27
C SER A 126 -6.95 -10.91 -13.56
N PHE A 127 -6.75 -11.61 -14.69
CA PHE A 127 -7.38 -11.24 -15.95
C PHE A 127 -8.90 -11.28 -15.78
N GLY A 128 -9.55 -10.13 -15.97
CA GLY A 128 -10.97 -9.93 -15.68
C GLY A 128 -11.27 -9.04 -14.48
N SER A 129 -10.33 -8.89 -13.54
CA SER A 129 -10.45 -7.88 -12.47
C SER A 129 -9.97 -6.50 -12.89
N ILE A 130 -9.14 -6.45 -13.92
CA ILE A 130 -8.65 -5.23 -14.59
C ILE A 130 -8.85 -5.36 -16.09
N SER A 131 -8.72 -4.26 -16.83
CA SER A 131 -8.84 -4.32 -18.30
C SER A 131 -7.67 -5.10 -18.93
N LYS A 132 -7.90 -5.65 -20.12
CA LYS A 132 -6.87 -6.35 -20.90
C LYS A 132 -5.62 -5.49 -21.09
N GLU A 133 -5.81 -4.23 -21.48
CA GLU A 133 -4.73 -3.28 -21.73
C GLU A 133 -3.89 -3.01 -20.48
N ALA A 134 -4.53 -2.86 -19.31
CA ALA A 134 -3.84 -2.68 -18.05
C ALA A 134 -3.05 -3.94 -17.66
N HIS A 135 -3.65 -5.11 -17.81
CA HIS A 135 -3.02 -6.39 -17.51
C HIS A 135 -1.76 -6.61 -18.38
N GLU A 136 -1.90 -6.41 -19.70
CA GLU A 136 -0.79 -6.53 -20.65
C GLU A 136 0.31 -5.48 -20.40
N ALA A 137 -0.06 -4.22 -20.14
CA ALA A 137 0.91 -3.16 -19.85
C ALA A 137 1.77 -3.48 -18.62
N ILE A 138 1.16 -4.04 -17.57
CA ILE A 138 1.88 -4.46 -16.37
C ILE A 138 2.83 -5.63 -16.68
N ALA A 139 2.36 -6.65 -17.41
CA ALA A 139 3.19 -7.79 -17.78
C ALA A 139 4.40 -7.35 -18.62
N ILE A 140 4.18 -6.53 -19.64
CA ILE A 140 5.23 -5.97 -20.50
C ILE A 140 6.24 -5.14 -19.67
N ALA A 141 5.74 -4.30 -18.77
CA ALA A 141 6.62 -3.50 -17.91
C ALA A 141 7.52 -4.38 -17.05
N MET A 142 6.96 -5.42 -16.44
CA MET A 142 7.73 -6.35 -15.61
C MET A 142 8.73 -7.18 -16.42
N ASN A 143 8.36 -7.64 -17.61
CA ASN A 143 9.29 -8.33 -18.51
C ASN A 143 10.49 -7.44 -18.87
N ARG A 144 10.24 -6.18 -19.21
CA ARG A 144 11.31 -5.21 -19.57
C ARG A 144 12.31 -4.96 -18.45
N ILE A 145 11.89 -5.01 -17.20
CA ILE A 145 12.78 -4.85 -16.05
C ILE A 145 13.29 -6.18 -15.49
N HIS A 146 13.00 -7.30 -16.16
CA HIS A 146 13.31 -8.65 -15.71
C HIS A 146 12.70 -9.01 -14.34
N GLY A 147 11.60 -8.36 -13.97
CA GLY A 147 10.78 -8.70 -12.82
C GLY A 147 9.79 -9.81 -13.14
N ARG A 148 8.77 -9.94 -12.32
CA ARG A 148 7.72 -10.97 -12.50
C ARG A 148 6.34 -10.37 -12.38
N SER A 149 5.43 -10.76 -13.24
CA SER A 149 4.02 -10.45 -13.15
C SER A 149 3.27 -11.60 -12.47
N ASN A 150 2.38 -11.28 -11.53
CA ASN A 150 1.51 -12.24 -10.88
C ASN A 150 0.09 -12.05 -11.39
N THR A 151 -0.43 -13.05 -12.08
CA THR A 151 -1.75 -13.02 -12.73
C THR A 151 -2.87 -13.59 -11.85
N GLY A 152 -2.57 -13.90 -10.59
CA GLY A 152 -3.53 -14.55 -9.69
C GLY A 152 -3.99 -15.90 -10.24
N GLU A 153 -5.26 -16.23 -10.01
CA GLU A 153 -5.90 -17.44 -10.50
C GLU A 153 -6.49 -17.29 -11.92
N GLY A 154 -6.66 -16.06 -12.42
CA GLY A 154 -7.28 -15.77 -13.71
C GLY A 154 -6.40 -16.00 -14.94
N GLY A 155 -5.10 -16.19 -14.72
CA GLY A 155 -4.15 -16.38 -15.83
C GLY A 155 -4.01 -15.15 -16.74
N GLU A 156 -3.69 -15.40 -18.00
CA GLU A 156 -3.52 -14.38 -19.04
C GLU A 156 -4.42 -14.66 -20.25
N ASP A 157 -4.62 -13.65 -21.09
CA ASP A 157 -5.22 -13.84 -22.41
C ASP A 157 -4.37 -14.81 -23.24
N ALA A 158 -5.02 -15.76 -23.94
CA ALA A 158 -4.35 -16.77 -24.76
C ALA A 158 -3.43 -16.16 -25.85
N ALA A 159 -3.73 -14.97 -26.33
CA ALA A 159 -2.87 -14.25 -27.27
C ALA A 159 -1.47 -13.95 -26.69
N ARG A 160 -1.36 -13.87 -25.36
CA ARG A 160 -0.09 -13.63 -24.65
C ARG A 160 0.83 -14.85 -24.58
N PHE A 161 0.36 -16.02 -24.94
CA PHE A 161 1.21 -17.23 -25.04
C PHE A 161 2.16 -17.19 -26.25
N GLN A 162 1.91 -16.28 -27.16
CA GLN A 162 2.84 -16.00 -28.25
C GLN A 162 3.64 -14.75 -27.91
N PRO A 163 4.98 -14.82 -27.87
CA PRO A 163 5.81 -13.65 -27.62
C PRO A 163 5.53 -12.55 -28.65
N LEU A 164 5.52 -11.31 -28.20
CA LEU A 164 5.48 -10.15 -29.07
C LEU A 164 6.77 -10.05 -29.89
N PRO A 165 6.79 -9.27 -31.00
CA PRO A 165 8.00 -9.10 -31.84
C PRO A 165 9.22 -8.58 -31.08
N ASP A 166 9.01 -7.88 -29.96
CA ASP A 166 10.06 -7.38 -29.06
C ASP A 166 10.45 -8.37 -27.95
N GLY A 167 9.90 -9.59 -27.97
CA GLY A 167 10.17 -10.65 -27.00
C GLY A 167 9.35 -10.60 -25.71
N ASN A 168 8.38 -9.71 -25.62
CA ASN A 168 7.47 -9.62 -24.46
C ASN A 168 6.28 -10.57 -24.59
#